data_5a4f1e33687647834477d4f64ecc63f3
#
_entry.id   5a4f1e33687647834477d4f64ecc63f3
#
_cell.length_a   1.000
_cell.length_b   1.000
_cell.length_c   1.000
_cell.angle_alpha   90.00
_cell.angle_beta   90.00
_cell.angle_gamma   90.00
#
_symmetry.space_group_name_H-M   'P 1'
#
loop_
_entity.id
_entity.type
_entity.pdbx_description
1 polymer ?
#
loop_
_entity_poly.entity_id
_entity_poly.type
_entity_poly.pdbx_seq_one_letter_code
_entity_poly.pdbx_strand_id
1 'polypeptide(L)'
;MIVFLIDTREQHPLAFGSPVRTNYFSNASTKVTTLKEGDYSVSLDGSTALRIRLERKSLGDLFSCIGLHRERFEAELKRVAAYEYRGLIIEASLDDIASVLSQWFV
;
A
#
# COMPACT_ATOMS: atom_id res chain seq x y z
N MET A 1 -20.03 8.36 3.73
CA MET A 1 -18.99 8.04 4.73
C MET A 1 -17.87 7.29 4.02
N ILE A 2 -16.62 7.65 4.31
CA ILE A 2 -15.47 6.96 3.75
C ILE A 2 -14.82 6.12 4.84
N VAL A 3 -14.63 4.84 4.58
CA VAL A 3 -13.96 3.92 5.49
C VAL A 3 -12.69 3.42 4.81
N PHE A 4 -11.53 3.72 5.41
CA PHE A 4 -10.27 3.15 4.96
C PHE A 4 -10.15 1.73 5.50
N LEU A 5 -9.95 0.78 4.60
CA LEU A 5 -9.79 -0.62 4.94
C LEU A 5 -8.31 -0.96 5.03
N ILE A 6 -7.95 -1.59 6.14
CA ILE A 6 -6.58 -2.01 6.42
C ILE A 6 -6.58 -3.52 6.51
N ASP A 7 -5.71 -4.17 5.73
CA ASP A 7 -5.62 -5.63 5.78
C ASP A 7 -5.15 -6.11 7.14
N THR A 8 -5.70 -7.23 7.59
CA THR A 8 -5.40 -7.82 8.90
C THR A 8 -3.91 -8.17 9.09
N ARG A 9 -3.16 -8.35 8.00
CA ARG A 9 -1.73 -8.67 8.05
C ARG A 9 -0.82 -7.47 8.28
N GLU A 10 -1.36 -6.23 8.17
CA GLU A 10 -0.58 -5.02 8.44
C GLU A 10 -0.27 -4.90 9.93
N GLN A 11 1.02 -4.89 10.28
CA GLN A 11 1.48 -4.80 11.67
C GLN A 11 1.62 -3.37 12.17
N HIS A 12 1.98 -2.46 11.27
CA HIS A 12 2.17 -1.03 11.56
C HIS A 12 1.39 -0.18 10.57
N PRO A 13 0.05 -0.17 10.65
CA PRO A 13 -0.77 0.51 9.66
C PRO A 13 -0.47 2.00 9.54
N LEU A 14 -0.61 2.53 8.33
CA LEU A 14 -0.60 3.96 8.10
C LEU A 14 -1.76 4.62 8.83
N ALA A 15 -1.53 5.82 9.38
CA ALA A 15 -2.58 6.60 10.02
C ALA A 15 -3.36 7.39 8.97
N PHE A 16 -4.65 7.11 8.88
CA PHE A 16 -5.58 7.86 8.05
C PHE A 16 -6.41 8.79 8.93
N GLY A 17 -6.81 9.93 8.39
CA GLY A 17 -7.67 10.85 9.10
C GLY A 17 -6.97 11.62 10.21
N SER A 18 -5.65 11.76 10.16
CA SER A 18 -4.91 12.59 11.11
C SER A 18 -5.38 14.04 11.05
N PRO A 19 -5.71 14.68 12.20
CA PRO A 19 -6.21 16.04 12.21
C PRO A 19 -5.22 17.08 11.67
N VAL A 20 -3.95 16.73 11.57
CA VAL A 20 -2.90 17.65 11.09
C VAL A 20 -2.94 17.82 9.58
N ARG A 21 -3.58 16.92 8.84
CA ARG A 21 -3.46 16.91 7.37
C ARG A 21 -4.75 17.11 6.62
N THR A 22 -5.92 17.15 7.29
CA THR A 22 -7.02 16.87 6.41
C THR A 22 -8.34 17.44 6.80
N ASN A 23 -8.67 18.46 6.14
CA ASN A 23 -10.06 18.76 5.86
C ASN A 23 -10.71 17.72 4.92
N TYR A 24 -9.92 16.94 4.18
CA TYR A 24 -10.44 15.95 3.23
C TYR A 24 -10.92 14.65 3.87
N PHE A 25 -10.29 14.24 4.98
CA PHE A 25 -10.58 12.97 5.63
C PHE A 25 -11.13 13.13 7.05
N SER A 26 -11.64 14.32 7.38
CA SER A 26 -12.16 14.60 8.73
C SER A 26 -13.31 13.68 9.13
N ASN A 27 -14.07 13.16 8.17
CA ASN A 27 -15.18 12.24 8.40
C ASN A 27 -14.84 10.79 8.07
N ALA A 28 -13.56 10.50 7.82
CA ALA A 28 -13.14 9.15 7.49
C ALA A 28 -12.94 8.32 8.75
N SER A 29 -13.26 7.05 8.67
CA SER A 29 -12.96 6.06 9.70
C SER A 29 -12.07 4.97 9.11
N THR A 30 -11.54 4.12 9.97
CA THR A 30 -10.72 2.98 9.56
C THR A 30 -11.33 1.69 10.06
N LYS A 31 -11.13 0.62 9.31
CA LYS A 31 -11.57 -0.71 9.67
C LYS A 31 -10.52 -1.72 9.25
N VAL A 32 -10.15 -2.60 10.18
CA VAL A 32 -9.26 -3.73 9.88
C VAL A 32 -10.10 -4.88 9.37
N THR A 33 -9.76 -5.40 8.21
CA THR A 33 -10.48 -6.50 7.58
C THR A 33 -9.53 -7.29 6.69
N THR A 34 -9.87 -8.51 6.34
CA THR A 34 -9.06 -9.31 5.43
C THR A 34 -9.31 -8.87 3.99
N LEU A 35 -8.24 -8.42 3.33
CA LEU A 35 -8.25 -8.13 1.90
C LEU A 35 -7.60 -9.30 1.17
N LYS A 36 -8.20 -9.72 0.06
CA LYS A 36 -7.64 -10.82 -0.74
C LYS A 36 -6.29 -10.41 -1.36
N GLU A 37 -6.22 -9.19 -1.91
CA GLU A 37 -4.99 -8.60 -2.44
C GLU A 37 -4.80 -7.22 -1.85
N GLY A 38 -3.53 -6.79 -1.75
CA GLY A 38 -3.17 -5.47 -1.30
C GLY A 38 -3.22 -5.30 0.21
N ASP A 39 -2.75 -4.17 0.67
CA ASP A 39 -2.69 -3.85 2.10
C ASP A 39 -3.77 -2.86 2.52
N TYR A 40 -4.25 -2.05 1.59
CA TYR A 40 -5.24 -1.00 1.85
C TYR A 40 -6.29 -0.93 0.76
N SER A 41 -7.48 -0.56 1.15
CA SER A 41 -8.58 -0.26 0.23
C SER A 41 -9.50 0.79 0.86
N VAL A 42 -10.63 1.04 0.23
CA VAL A 42 -11.64 2.00 0.68
C VAL A 42 -13.01 1.38 0.54
N SER A 43 -13.90 1.72 1.46
CA SER A 43 -15.30 1.34 1.40
C SER A 43 -16.19 2.55 1.62
N LEU A 44 -17.33 2.59 0.94
CA LEU A 44 -18.34 3.63 1.14
C LEU A 44 -19.47 3.18 2.06
N ASP A 45 -19.63 1.86 2.25
CA ASP A 45 -20.69 1.29 3.10
C ASP A 45 -20.13 0.63 4.38
N GLY A 46 -18.81 0.57 4.52
CA GLY A 46 -18.13 -0.04 5.67
C GLY A 46 -17.97 -1.55 5.59
N SER A 47 -18.49 -2.21 4.56
CA SER A 47 -18.41 -3.67 4.43
C SER A 47 -17.88 -4.13 3.07
N THR A 48 -18.18 -3.42 1.99
CA THR A 48 -17.76 -3.79 0.64
C THR A 48 -16.61 -2.90 0.19
N ALA A 49 -15.47 -3.50 -0.11
CA ALA A 49 -14.32 -2.77 -0.64
C ALA A 49 -14.59 -2.33 -2.09
N LEU A 50 -14.25 -1.09 -2.39
CA LEU A 50 -14.22 -0.60 -3.77
C LEU A 50 -13.11 -1.32 -4.55
N ARG A 51 -13.13 -1.16 -5.88
CA ARG A 51 -12.10 -1.74 -6.75
C ARG A 51 -10.82 -0.89 -6.72
N ILE A 52 -10.31 -0.71 -5.52
CA ILE A 52 -9.09 0.06 -5.22
C ILE A 52 -8.20 -0.83 -4.37
N ARG A 53 -6.94 -0.97 -4.78
CA ARG A 53 -5.96 -1.70 -3.97
C ARG A 53 -4.64 -0.95 -3.94
N LEU A 54 -4.11 -0.79 -2.74
CA LEU A 54 -2.78 -0.21 -2.52
C LEU A 54 -1.90 -1.25 -1.87
N GLU A 55 -0.71 -1.41 -2.40
CA GLU A 55 0.35 -2.27 -1.85
C GLU A 55 1.40 -1.37 -1.21
N ARG A 56 1.84 -1.72 -0.01
CA ARG A 56 2.85 -0.97 0.74
C ARG A 56 4.14 -1.76 0.79
N LYS A 57 5.25 -1.11 0.48
CA LYS A 57 6.58 -1.73 0.51
C LYS A 57 7.57 -0.83 1.23
N SER A 58 8.31 -1.40 2.19
CA SER A 58 9.51 -0.77 2.70
C SER A 58 10.60 -0.78 1.62
N LEU A 59 11.63 0.05 1.78
CA LEU A 59 12.74 0.09 0.83
C LEU A 59 13.45 -1.26 0.73
N GLY A 60 13.71 -1.91 1.87
CA GLY A 60 14.34 -3.22 1.90
C GLY A 60 13.51 -4.28 1.19
N ASP A 61 12.21 -4.32 1.45
CA ASP A 61 11.30 -5.27 0.82
C ASP A 61 11.21 -5.03 -0.69
N LEU A 62 11.21 -3.77 -1.12
CA LEU A 62 11.18 -3.45 -2.54
C LEU A 62 12.41 -4.03 -3.25
N PHE A 63 13.61 -3.87 -2.71
CA PHE A 63 14.82 -4.40 -3.32
C PHE A 63 14.84 -5.94 -3.31
N SER A 64 14.36 -6.58 -2.26
CA SER A 64 14.15 -8.03 -2.25
C SER A 64 13.19 -8.47 -3.36
N CYS A 65 12.10 -7.74 -3.55
CA CYS A 65 11.09 -8.04 -4.56
C CYS A 65 11.61 -7.87 -6.00
N ILE A 66 12.49 -6.90 -6.21
CA ILE A 66 13.11 -6.70 -7.53
C ILE A 66 14.17 -7.77 -7.81
N GLY A 67 14.87 -8.22 -6.80
CA GLY A 67 15.93 -9.21 -6.90
C GLY A 67 15.46 -10.64 -6.65
N LEU A 68 15.72 -11.14 -5.45
CA LEU A 68 15.56 -12.54 -5.09
C LEU A 68 14.11 -13.06 -5.20
N HIS A 69 13.12 -12.23 -4.90
CA HIS A 69 11.71 -12.62 -4.90
C HIS A 69 10.93 -12.04 -6.07
N ARG A 70 11.57 -11.81 -7.18
CA ARG A 70 11.00 -11.14 -8.34
C ARG A 70 9.76 -11.83 -8.90
N GLU A 71 9.80 -13.14 -9.05
CA GLU A 71 8.67 -13.89 -9.61
C GLU A 71 7.42 -13.77 -8.76
N ARG A 72 7.57 -13.85 -7.44
CA ARG A 72 6.45 -13.67 -6.50
C ARG A 72 5.89 -12.26 -6.57
N PHE A 73 6.76 -11.26 -6.62
CA PHE A 73 6.35 -9.87 -6.71
C PHE A 73 5.61 -9.57 -8.01
N GLU A 74 6.10 -10.08 -9.14
CA GLU A 74 5.42 -9.94 -10.43
C GLU A 74 4.02 -10.57 -10.39
N ALA A 75 3.86 -11.72 -9.74
CA ALA A 75 2.57 -12.36 -9.57
C ALA A 75 1.63 -11.50 -8.71
N GLU A 76 2.12 -10.90 -7.63
CA GLU A 76 1.35 -9.97 -6.80
C GLU A 76 0.89 -8.76 -7.61
N LEU A 77 1.78 -8.16 -8.40
CA LEU A 77 1.46 -7.02 -9.25
C LEU A 77 0.38 -7.36 -10.28
N LYS A 78 0.44 -8.55 -10.87
CA LYS A 78 -0.58 -9.00 -11.82
C LYS A 78 -1.96 -9.12 -11.17
N ARG A 79 -2.01 -9.63 -9.92
CA ARG A 79 -3.28 -9.71 -9.19
C ARG A 79 -3.83 -8.32 -8.86
N VAL A 80 -2.99 -7.42 -8.41
CA VAL A 80 -3.38 -6.03 -8.11
C VAL A 80 -3.78 -5.28 -9.37
N ALA A 81 -3.12 -5.57 -10.49
CA ALA A 81 -3.43 -4.93 -11.79
C ALA A 81 -4.85 -5.22 -12.30
N ALA A 82 -5.52 -6.25 -11.78
CA ALA A 82 -6.92 -6.52 -12.10
C ALA A 82 -7.90 -5.52 -11.48
N TYR A 83 -7.47 -4.74 -10.51
CA TYR A 83 -8.32 -3.73 -9.87
C TYR A 83 -8.34 -2.45 -10.68
N GLU A 84 -9.45 -1.72 -10.59
CA GLU A 84 -9.66 -0.50 -11.37
C GLU A 84 -8.67 0.60 -10.98
N TYR A 85 -8.46 0.77 -9.68
CA TYR A 85 -7.49 1.72 -9.14
C TYR A 85 -6.47 0.96 -8.29
N ARG A 86 -5.22 1.20 -8.55
CA ARG A 86 -4.12 0.48 -7.91
C ARG A 86 -2.92 1.38 -7.73
N GLY A 87 -2.17 1.11 -6.69
CA GLY A 87 -0.97 1.89 -6.39
C GLY A 87 0.02 1.12 -5.54
N LEU A 88 1.26 1.52 -5.63
CA LEU A 88 2.35 1.01 -4.84
C LEU A 88 2.89 2.15 -3.98
N ILE A 89 2.81 1.99 -2.66
CA ILE A 89 3.35 2.96 -1.70
C ILE A 89 4.73 2.47 -1.28
N ILE A 90 5.76 3.22 -1.66
CA ILE A 90 7.14 2.93 -1.27
C ILE A 90 7.51 3.84 -0.11
N GLU A 91 7.88 3.26 1.02
CA GLU A 91 8.22 4.01 2.22
C GLU A 91 9.69 4.43 2.20
N ALA A 92 10.03 5.33 1.30
CA ALA A 92 11.37 5.88 1.17
C ALA A 92 11.34 7.18 0.38
N SER A 93 12.32 8.04 0.62
CA SER A 93 12.54 9.22 -0.22
C SER A 93 13.21 8.80 -1.53
N LEU A 94 13.13 9.68 -2.54
CA LEU A 94 13.86 9.46 -3.79
C LEU A 94 15.38 9.42 -3.56
N ASP A 95 15.87 10.20 -2.61
CA ASP A 95 17.29 10.19 -2.25
C ASP A 95 17.72 8.84 -1.66
N ASP A 96 16.90 8.24 -0.81
CA ASP A 96 17.18 6.92 -0.25
C ASP A 96 17.25 5.86 -1.34
N ILE A 97 16.31 5.90 -2.29
CA ILE A 97 16.28 4.96 -3.42
C ILE A 97 17.52 5.14 -4.28
N ALA A 98 17.87 6.38 -4.61
CA ALA A 98 19.05 6.68 -5.43
C ALA A 98 20.33 6.25 -4.74
N SER A 99 20.43 6.45 -3.41
CA SER A 99 21.60 6.04 -2.62
C SER A 99 21.83 4.54 -2.68
N VAL A 100 20.78 3.74 -2.52
CA VAL A 100 20.90 2.27 -2.59
C VAL A 100 21.22 1.82 -4.01
N LEU A 101 20.58 2.39 -5.03
CA LEU A 101 20.85 2.07 -6.42
C LEU A 101 22.31 2.39 -6.81
N SER A 102 22.86 3.48 -6.31
CA SER A 102 24.25 3.84 -6.59
C SER A 102 25.24 2.81 -6.06
N GLN A 103 24.92 2.13 -4.95
CA GLN A 103 25.73 1.04 -4.40
C GLN A 103 25.65 -0.23 -5.27
N TRP A 104 24.54 -0.43 -5.97
CA TRP A 104 24.34 -1.62 -6.79
C TRP A 104 24.96 -1.51 -8.18
N PHE A 105 25.11 -0.30 -8.70
CA PHE A 105 25.57 -0.03 -10.07
C PHE A 105 26.93 0.66 -10.15
N VAL A 106 27.73 0.52 -9.12
CA VAL A 106 29.11 1.02 -9.13
C VAL A 106 30.06 0.04 -9.80
#